data_2daf335e72ffcae0d5a43e5be3444162
#
_entry.id   2daf335e72ffcae0d5a43e5be3444162
#
_cell.length_a   1.000
_cell.length_b   1.000
_cell.length_c   1.000
_cell.angle_alpha   90.00
_cell.angle_beta   90.00
_cell.angle_gamma   90.00
#
_symmetry.space_group_name_H-M   'P 1'
#
loop_
_entity.id
_entity.type
_entity.pdbx_description
1 polymer ?
#
loop_
_entity_poly.entity_id
_entity_poly.type
_entity_poly.pdbx_seq_one_letter_code
_entity_poly.pdbx_strand_id
1 'polypeptide(L)'
;AFQDLWQMTLKKDAQSKGKWFNEFGGGLYATASGGAITGFGAGGTDENKFEGAIIIDDPLKPDDAFSDVKRKSVNERYNNTIRSRVNNRNVPIIVIMQRLHEDDLSGYLLDGGSGEKWEHLCMPVLDDDNKPLWEYKHNFKEIEQIRQADSYTFAGQYMQTPAPDEGGEIKKDWFPIVKKHDVP
;
A
#
# COMPACT_ATOMS: atom_id res chain seq x y z
N ALA A 1 -18.06 5.23 22.27
CA ALA A 1 -17.40 6.23 21.39
C ALA A 1 -17.91 6.16 19.95
N PHE A 2 -17.64 5.09 19.17
CA PHE A 2 -18.10 5.01 17.76
C PHE A 2 -19.60 4.71 17.68
N GLN A 3 -20.14 3.87 18.54
CA GLN A 3 -21.56 3.54 18.62
C GLN A 3 -22.44 4.72 19.08
N ASP A 4 -21.86 5.69 19.78
CA ASP A 4 -22.58 6.90 20.21
C ASP A 4 -22.81 7.88 19.05
N LEU A 5 -21.95 7.81 18.01
CA LEU A 5 -22.06 8.63 16.80
C LEU A 5 -22.86 7.93 15.68
N TRP A 6 -22.74 6.60 15.60
CA TRP A 6 -23.34 5.79 14.54
C TRP A 6 -24.07 4.61 15.16
N GLN A 7 -25.38 4.71 15.28
CA GLN A 7 -26.24 3.62 15.75
C GLN A 7 -26.27 2.49 14.71
N MET A 8 -25.28 1.61 14.76
CA MET A 8 -25.17 0.48 13.85
C MET A 8 -25.41 -0.81 14.63
N THR A 9 -26.52 -1.48 14.37
CA THR A 9 -26.85 -2.78 14.97
C THR A 9 -26.34 -3.91 14.08
N LEU A 10 -25.50 -4.77 14.64
CA LEU A 10 -24.99 -5.95 13.93
C LEU A 10 -26.00 -7.11 14.02
N LYS A 11 -26.11 -7.88 12.93
CA LYS A 11 -26.89 -9.13 12.93
C LYS A 11 -26.25 -10.15 13.87
N LYS A 12 -27.04 -10.75 14.76
CA LYS A 12 -26.54 -11.67 15.81
C LYS A 12 -25.92 -12.95 15.27
N ASP A 13 -26.35 -13.40 14.11
CA ASP A 13 -25.94 -14.64 13.44
C ASP A 13 -24.76 -14.47 12.48
N ALA A 14 -24.26 -13.26 12.31
CA ALA A 14 -23.21 -12.93 11.35
C ALA A 14 -22.17 -11.97 11.95
N GLN A 15 -21.61 -12.32 13.09
CA GLN A 15 -20.62 -11.53 13.82
C GLN A 15 -19.33 -12.32 14.04
N SER A 16 -18.36 -12.15 13.16
CA SER A 16 -16.99 -12.60 13.41
C SER A 16 -16.02 -11.41 13.23
N LYS A 17 -14.78 -11.54 13.70
CA LYS A 17 -13.77 -10.48 13.52
C LYS A 17 -13.51 -10.14 12.06
N GLY A 18 -13.58 -11.13 11.16
CA GLY A 18 -13.31 -10.98 9.75
C GLY A 18 -14.55 -10.87 8.86
N LYS A 19 -15.76 -11.06 9.42
CA LYS A 19 -17.00 -11.00 8.64
C LYS A 19 -18.18 -10.66 9.52
N TRP A 20 -18.87 -9.57 9.19
CA TRP A 20 -20.10 -9.18 9.87
C TRP A 20 -21.04 -8.43 8.94
N PHE A 21 -22.32 -8.43 9.29
CA PHE A 21 -23.35 -7.67 8.61
C PHE A 21 -24.14 -6.86 9.62
N ASN A 22 -24.67 -5.72 9.18
CA ASN A 22 -25.64 -4.94 9.96
C ASN A 22 -27.06 -5.28 9.54
N GLU A 23 -28.04 -4.78 10.30
CA GLU A 23 -29.47 -5.01 10.04
C GLU A 23 -29.96 -4.34 8.74
N PHE A 24 -29.21 -3.35 8.24
CA PHE A 24 -29.52 -2.61 7.00
C PHE A 24 -28.93 -3.23 5.73
N GLY A 25 -28.31 -4.39 5.83
CA GLY A 25 -27.71 -5.10 4.69
C GLY A 25 -26.24 -4.74 4.39
N GLY A 26 -25.70 -3.72 5.06
CA GLY A 26 -24.26 -3.42 4.96
C GLY A 26 -23.42 -4.45 5.70
N GLY A 27 -22.17 -4.61 5.29
CA GLY A 27 -21.27 -5.57 5.94
C GLY A 27 -19.82 -5.29 5.65
N LEU A 28 -18.96 -6.02 6.37
CA LEU A 28 -17.53 -6.04 6.16
C LEU A 28 -17.06 -7.50 6.00
N TYR A 29 -16.17 -7.70 5.04
CA TYR A 29 -15.40 -8.92 4.92
C TYR A 29 -13.92 -8.57 4.88
N ALA A 30 -13.17 -9.02 5.88
CA ALA A 30 -11.73 -8.83 5.99
C ALA A 30 -11.00 -10.16 5.92
N THR A 31 -9.92 -10.22 5.17
CA THR A 31 -9.08 -11.41 5.00
C THR A 31 -7.63 -11.00 4.78
N ALA A 32 -6.69 -11.90 5.06
CA ALA A 32 -5.29 -11.68 4.73
C ALA A 32 -5.09 -11.61 3.20
N SER A 33 -4.00 -10.98 2.77
CA SER A 33 -3.72 -10.80 1.33
C SER A 33 -3.67 -12.12 0.54
N GLY A 34 -3.32 -13.25 1.17
CA GLY A 34 -3.37 -14.61 0.60
C GLY A 34 -4.70 -15.34 0.82
N GLY A 35 -5.67 -14.77 1.54
CA GLY A 35 -6.91 -15.45 1.90
C GLY A 35 -7.92 -15.57 0.75
N ALA A 36 -8.91 -16.43 0.92
CA ALA A 36 -9.97 -16.62 -0.08
C ALA A 36 -10.91 -15.41 -0.09
N ILE A 37 -11.08 -14.81 -1.28
CA ILE A 37 -12.06 -13.73 -1.54
C ILE A 37 -13.09 -14.12 -2.61
N THR A 38 -13.05 -15.37 -3.06
CA THR A 38 -14.02 -15.90 -4.01
C THR A 38 -15.41 -15.95 -3.39
N GLY A 39 -16.43 -15.57 -4.15
CA GLY A 39 -17.81 -15.49 -3.66
C GLY A 39 -18.18 -14.21 -2.93
N PHE A 40 -17.23 -13.27 -2.79
CA PHE A 40 -17.49 -11.93 -2.24
C PHE A 40 -17.23 -10.88 -3.31
N GLY A 41 -18.13 -9.88 -3.36
CA GLY A 41 -17.98 -8.67 -4.16
C GLY A 41 -18.22 -7.44 -3.29
N ALA A 42 -17.58 -6.34 -3.62
CA ALA A 42 -17.73 -5.08 -2.93
C ALA A 42 -18.72 -4.17 -3.67
N GLY A 43 -19.48 -3.40 -2.89
CA GLY A 43 -20.48 -2.47 -3.37
C GLY A 43 -21.78 -3.13 -3.78
N GLY A 44 -22.79 -2.30 -4.02
CA GLY A 44 -24.08 -2.71 -4.57
C GLY A 44 -24.07 -2.69 -6.09
N THR A 45 -25.29 -2.81 -6.65
CA THR A 45 -25.51 -2.80 -8.10
C THR A 45 -25.98 -1.44 -8.64
N ASP A 46 -26.34 -0.50 -7.76
CA ASP A 46 -26.75 0.85 -8.14
C ASP A 46 -25.51 1.73 -8.36
N GLU A 47 -25.20 2.00 -9.62
CA GLU A 47 -24.04 2.82 -10.00
C GLU A 47 -24.14 4.31 -9.62
N ASN A 48 -25.30 4.77 -9.17
CA ASN A 48 -25.51 6.16 -8.76
C ASN A 48 -25.30 6.38 -7.26
N LYS A 49 -24.96 5.32 -6.51
CA LYS A 49 -24.75 5.38 -5.07
C LYS A 49 -23.42 4.80 -4.67
N PHE A 50 -22.82 5.37 -3.63
CA PHE A 50 -21.72 4.74 -2.93
C PHE A 50 -22.27 3.63 -2.03
N GLU A 51 -22.00 2.39 -2.38
CA GLU A 51 -22.50 1.22 -1.66
C GLU A 51 -21.38 0.29 -1.16
N GLY A 52 -20.15 0.75 -1.18
CA GLY A 52 -19.01 0.01 -0.66
C GLY A 52 -17.69 0.28 -1.38
N ALA A 53 -16.62 -0.33 -0.90
CA ALA A 53 -15.27 -0.19 -1.43
C ALA A 53 -14.47 -1.47 -1.22
N ILE A 54 -13.39 -1.65 -1.97
CA ILE A 54 -12.31 -2.57 -1.66
C ILE A 54 -11.17 -1.76 -1.03
N ILE A 55 -10.72 -2.17 0.14
CA ILE A 55 -9.55 -1.58 0.81
C ILE A 55 -8.46 -2.65 0.86
N ILE A 56 -7.30 -2.33 0.32
CA ILE A 56 -6.09 -3.15 0.32
C ILE A 56 -5.10 -2.43 1.27
N ASP A 57 -4.86 -3.04 2.42
CA ASP A 57 -4.05 -2.46 3.48
C ASP A 57 -2.77 -3.28 3.65
N ASP A 58 -1.62 -2.64 3.46
CA ASP A 58 -0.28 -3.23 3.53
C ASP A 58 -0.18 -4.62 2.86
N PRO A 59 -0.43 -4.73 1.54
CA PRO A 59 -0.50 -6.03 0.85
C PRO A 59 0.83 -6.77 0.78
N LEU A 60 1.95 -6.09 1.01
CA LEU A 60 3.31 -6.61 0.98
C LEU A 60 3.98 -6.35 2.34
N LYS A 61 4.59 -7.38 2.91
CA LYS A 61 5.38 -7.23 4.15
C LYS A 61 6.76 -6.65 3.85
N PRO A 62 7.36 -5.87 4.77
CA PRO A 62 8.72 -5.37 4.60
C PRO A 62 9.75 -6.47 4.30
N ASP A 63 9.68 -7.61 4.99
CA ASP A 63 10.60 -8.75 4.78
C ASP A 63 10.47 -9.39 3.39
N ASP A 64 9.31 -9.25 2.75
CA ASP A 64 9.03 -9.80 1.42
C ASP A 64 9.35 -8.79 0.29
N ALA A 65 9.64 -7.53 0.64
CA ALA A 65 9.80 -6.44 -0.33
C ALA A 65 10.97 -6.63 -1.30
N PHE A 66 12.06 -7.26 -0.85
CA PHE A 66 13.25 -7.53 -1.67
C PHE A 66 13.11 -8.78 -2.57
N SER A 67 11.99 -9.50 -2.45
CA SER A 67 11.74 -10.70 -3.26
C SER A 67 10.88 -10.37 -4.49
N ASP A 68 11.47 -10.41 -5.68
CA ASP A 68 10.74 -10.25 -6.96
C ASP A 68 9.52 -11.17 -7.07
N VAL A 69 9.67 -12.42 -6.62
CA VAL A 69 8.58 -13.40 -6.66
C VAL A 69 7.41 -12.95 -5.80
N LYS A 70 7.68 -12.40 -4.63
CA LYS A 70 6.65 -11.92 -3.71
C LYS A 70 5.96 -10.67 -4.24
N ARG A 71 6.75 -9.68 -4.72
CA ARG A 71 6.19 -8.47 -5.35
C ARG A 71 5.29 -8.83 -6.54
N LYS A 72 5.79 -9.63 -7.47
CA LYS A 72 5.01 -10.09 -8.63
C LYS A 72 3.74 -10.84 -8.22
N SER A 73 3.81 -11.70 -7.21
CA SER A 73 2.63 -12.42 -6.71
C SER A 73 1.54 -11.48 -6.17
N VAL A 74 1.93 -10.39 -5.49
CA VAL A 74 0.97 -9.38 -5.01
C VAL A 74 0.34 -8.64 -6.19
N ASN A 75 1.14 -8.21 -7.17
CA ASN A 75 0.69 -7.49 -8.36
C ASN A 75 -0.24 -8.36 -9.24
N GLU A 76 0.12 -9.62 -9.45
CA GLU A 76 -0.71 -10.59 -10.16
C GLU A 76 -2.02 -10.87 -9.43
N ARG A 77 -2.00 -10.98 -8.10
CA ARG A 77 -3.22 -11.16 -7.32
C ARG A 77 -4.17 -9.99 -7.44
N TYR A 78 -3.65 -8.76 -7.47
CA TYR A 78 -4.47 -7.59 -7.75
C TYR A 78 -5.21 -7.77 -9.09
N ASN A 79 -4.50 -8.03 -10.17
CA ASN A 79 -5.07 -8.16 -11.51
C ASN A 79 -6.02 -9.35 -11.65
N ASN A 80 -5.60 -10.52 -11.17
CA ASN A 80 -6.31 -11.77 -11.43
C ASN A 80 -7.47 -12.03 -10.48
N THR A 81 -7.47 -11.37 -9.31
CA THR A 81 -8.42 -11.72 -8.25
C THR A 81 -9.15 -10.50 -7.69
N ILE A 82 -8.41 -9.49 -7.20
CA ILE A 82 -9.02 -8.40 -6.42
C ILE A 82 -9.82 -7.46 -7.32
N ARG A 83 -9.23 -7.05 -8.43
CA ARG A 83 -9.83 -6.12 -9.39
C ARG A 83 -11.23 -6.55 -9.85
N SER A 84 -11.46 -7.85 -10.02
CA SER A 84 -12.75 -8.40 -10.47
C SER A 84 -13.80 -8.51 -9.36
N ARG A 85 -13.51 -8.05 -8.14
CA ARG A 85 -14.45 -8.14 -7.00
C ARG A 85 -15.35 -6.92 -6.82
N VAL A 86 -15.26 -5.93 -7.67
CA VAL A 86 -16.21 -4.80 -7.67
C VAL A 86 -17.52 -5.22 -8.37
N ASN A 87 -18.66 -4.91 -7.77
CA ASN A 87 -19.97 -5.24 -8.32
C ASN A 87 -20.45 -4.25 -9.39
N ASN A 88 -19.88 -3.05 -9.41
CA ASN A 88 -20.09 -2.06 -10.47
C ASN A 88 -18.81 -1.21 -10.66
N ARG A 89 -18.75 -0.46 -11.78
CA ARG A 89 -17.57 0.33 -12.17
C ARG A 89 -17.24 1.52 -11.26
N ASN A 90 -18.18 1.95 -10.42
CA ASN A 90 -18.03 3.11 -9.53
C ASN A 90 -17.63 2.70 -8.10
N VAL A 91 -17.45 1.39 -7.85
CA VAL A 91 -16.93 0.92 -6.57
C VAL A 91 -15.43 1.23 -6.49
N PRO A 92 -14.99 2.08 -5.56
CA PRO A 92 -13.58 2.43 -5.45
C PRO A 92 -12.75 1.26 -4.94
N ILE A 93 -11.53 1.18 -5.45
CA ILE A 93 -10.46 0.35 -4.89
C ILE A 93 -9.44 1.31 -4.27
N ILE A 94 -9.16 1.12 -2.99
CA ILE A 94 -8.26 1.99 -2.22
C ILE A 94 -7.08 1.14 -1.77
N VAL A 95 -5.86 1.57 -2.11
CA VAL A 95 -4.62 0.94 -1.65
C VAL A 95 -3.98 1.86 -0.62
N ILE A 96 -3.74 1.31 0.57
CA ILE A 96 -3.07 2.00 1.67
C ILE A 96 -1.82 1.19 1.98
N MET A 97 -0.65 1.79 1.80
CA MET A 97 0.61 1.10 2.12
C MET A 97 1.77 2.08 2.24
N GLN A 98 2.80 1.65 2.91
CA GLN A 98 4.12 2.27 2.83
C GLN A 98 4.79 1.84 1.53
N ARG A 99 5.63 2.71 0.96
CA ARG A 99 6.46 2.33 -0.18
C ARG A 99 7.65 1.52 0.30
N LEU A 100 7.73 0.29 -0.14
CA LEU A 100 8.77 -0.67 0.28
C LEU A 100 9.78 -0.94 -0.83
N HIS A 101 9.37 -0.78 -2.07
CA HIS A 101 10.18 -1.02 -3.27
C HIS A 101 9.58 -0.25 -4.46
N GLU A 102 10.38 0.06 -5.48
CA GLU A 102 9.86 0.72 -6.68
C GLU A 102 8.77 -0.10 -7.38
N ASP A 103 8.93 -1.42 -7.45
CA ASP A 103 7.97 -2.38 -8.03
C ASP A 103 6.96 -2.94 -7.02
N ASP A 104 6.75 -2.30 -5.87
CA ASP A 104 5.66 -2.67 -4.97
C ASP A 104 4.30 -2.44 -5.63
N LEU A 105 3.20 -2.84 -4.98
CA LEU A 105 1.88 -2.71 -5.61
C LEU A 105 1.59 -1.26 -6.01
N SER A 106 1.91 -0.28 -5.16
CA SER A 106 1.70 1.14 -5.50
C SER A 106 2.54 1.57 -6.70
N GLY A 107 3.83 1.22 -6.77
CA GLY A 107 4.66 1.49 -7.93
C GLY A 107 4.10 0.87 -9.20
N TYR A 108 3.78 -0.41 -9.15
CA TYR A 108 3.18 -1.14 -10.27
C TYR A 108 1.89 -0.47 -10.80
N LEU A 109 1.01 -0.02 -9.90
CA LEU A 109 -0.24 0.63 -10.29
C LEU A 109 -0.02 2.04 -10.87
N LEU A 110 0.88 2.82 -10.28
CA LEU A 110 1.23 4.16 -10.75
C LEU A 110 1.92 4.15 -12.12
N ASP A 111 2.72 3.12 -12.39
CA ASP A 111 3.38 2.90 -13.69
C ASP A 111 2.44 2.34 -14.76
N GLY A 112 1.15 2.21 -14.45
CA GLY A 112 0.13 1.76 -15.39
C GLY A 112 0.06 0.24 -15.57
N GLY A 113 0.65 -0.55 -14.67
CA GLY A 113 0.67 -2.02 -14.76
C GLY A 113 -0.70 -2.68 -14.75
N SER A 114 -1.72 -2.03 -14.17
CA SER A 114 -3.13 -2.48 -14.25
C SER A 114 -3.88 -1.98 -15.49
N GLY A 115 -3.30 -1.04 -16.25
CA GLY A 115 -3.97 -0.36 -17.35
C GLY A 115 -4.99 0.69 -16.93
N GLU A 116 -5.11 0.98 -15.63
CA GLU A 116 -6.00 1.98 -15.04
C GLU A 116 -5.21 3.20 -14.59
N LYS A 117 -5.88 4.34 -14.58
CA LYS A 117 -5.30 5.57 -14.00
C LYS A 117 -5.62 5.63 -12.52
N TRP A 118 -4.59 5.81 -11.71
CA TRP A 118 -4.71 5.92 -10.26
C TRP A 118 -4.50 7.35 -9.79
N GLU A 119 -5.27 7.75 -8.79
CA GLU A 119 -5.03 8.96 -8.02
C GLU A 119 -4.07 8.62 -6.88
N HIS A 120 -2.99 9.39 -6.76
CA HIS A 120 -1.95 9.16 -5.77
C HIS A 120 -1.97 10.24 -4.69
N LEU A 121 -2.23 9.84 -3.46
CA LEU A 121 -2.03 10.67 -2.28
C LEU A 121 -0.71 10.25 -1.61
N CYS A 122 0.33 11.05 -1.77
CA CYS A 122 1.63 10.83 -1.14
C CYS A 122 1.76 11.68 0.12
N MET A 123 2.11 11.07 1.24
CA MET A 123 2.29 11.74 2.54
C MET A 123 3.68 11.41 3.10
N PRO A 124 4.74 12.08 2.64
CA PRO A 124 6.08 11.91 3.18
C PRO A 124 6.17 12.46 4.61
N VAL A 125 7.10 11.93 5.40
CA VAL A 125 7.32 12.39 6.79
C VAL A 125 7.85 13.82 6.88
N LEU A 126 8.53 14.28 5.82
CA LEU A 126 8.97 15.67 5.65
C LEU A 126 8.39 16.25 4.37
N ASP A 127 7.96 17.50 4.41
CA ASP A 127 7.63 18.27 3.22
C ASP A 127 8.89 18.83 2.51
N ASP A 128 8.69 19.56 1.41
CA ASP A 128 9.77 20.17 0.62
C ASP A 128 10.61 21.20 1.40
N ASP A 129 10.05 21.77 2.47
CA ASP A 129 10.73 22.69 3.38
C ASP A 129 11.39 21.98 4.57
N ASN A 130 11.47 20.64 4.55
CA ASN A 130 11.95 19.77 5.64
C ASN A 130 11.15 19.91 6.95
N LYS A 131 9.89 20.30 6.86
CA LYS A 131 9.00 20.35 8.01
C LYS A 131 8.33 19.00 8.24
N PRO A 132 8.33 18.49 9.50
CA PRO A 132 7.65 17.24 9.82
C PRO A 132 6.14 17.30 9.51
N LEU A 133 5.63 16.25 8.85
CA LEU A 133 4.19 16.07 8.58
C LEU A 133 3.38 16.06 9.89
N TRP A 134 3.91 15.45 10.92
CA TRP A 134 3.28 15.39 12.24
C TRP A 134 4.32 15.44 13.37
N GLU A 135 4.70 16.65 13.75
CA GLU A 135 5.75 16.92 14.73
C GLU A 135 5.48 16.29 16.11
N TYR A 136 4.21 16.13 16.48
CA TYR A 136 3.83 15.47 17.74
C TYR A 136 4.27 13.99 17.79
N LYS A 137 4.26 13.30 16.65
CA LYS A 137 4.69 11.90 16.57
C LYS A 137 6.20 11.77 16.40
N HIS A 138 6.78 12.57 15.51
CA HIS A 138 8.20 12.59 15.20
C HIS A 138 8.65 14.03 14.95
N ASN A 139 9.48 14.55 15.83
CA ASN A 139 10.14 15.83 15.60
C ASN A 139 11.30 15.66 14.60
N PHE A 140 11.80 16.78 14.07
CA PHE A 140 12.85 16.78 13.06
C PHE A 140 14.11 16.00 13.49
N LYS A 141 14.52 16.11 14.76
CA LYS A 141 15.70 15.40 15.28
C LYS A 141 15.53 13.88 15.26
N GLU A 142 14.35 13.42 15.64
CA GLU A 142 14.02 11.98 15.60
C GLU A 142 13.97 11.46 14.17
N ILE A 143 13.42 12.25 13.23
CA ILE A 143 13.39 11.93 11.80
C ILE A 143 14.82 11.81 11.24
N GLU A 144 15.72 12.73 11.60
CA GLU A 144 17.13 12.65 11.19
C GLU A 144 17.86 11.43 11.78
N GLN A 145 17.54 11.04 13.01
CA GLN A 145 18.08 9.81 13.59
C GLN A 145 17.63 8.56 12.82
N ILE A 146 16.35 8.50 12.42
CA ILE A 146 15.82 7.40 11.61
C ILE A 146 16.52 7.36 10.24
N ARG A 147 16.68 8.52 9.59
CA ARG A 147 17.39 8.66 8.30
C ARG A 147 18.83 8.14 8.38
N GLN A 148 19.53 8.47 9.46
CA GLN A 148 20.93 8.05 9.65
C GLN A 148 21.06 6.56 9.97
N ALA A 149 20.08 5.98 10.64
CA ALA A 149 20.09 4.56 11.00
C ALA A 149 19.92 3.65 9.77
N ASP A 150 19.01 4.00 8.86
CA ASP A 150 18.74 3.25 7.62
C ASP A 150 18.17 4.18 6.56
N SER A 151 19.05 4.68 5.69
CA SER A 151 18.67 5.61 4.63
C SER A 151 17.78 4.98 3.55
N TYR A 152 17.92 3.68 3.29
CA TYR A 152 17.10 2.96 2.31
C TYR A 152 15.66 2.84 2.80
N THR A 153 15.47 2.30 3.99
CA THR A 153 14.14 2.21 4.63
C THR A 153 13.52 3.59 4.79
N PHE A 154 14.32 4.60 5.15
CA PHE A 154 13.85 5.97 5.27
C PHE A 154 13.31 6.53 3.94
N ALA A 155 14.04 6.36 2.86
CA ALA A 155 13.62 6.83 1.53
C ALA A 155 12.29 6.20 1.11
N GLY A 156 12.12 4.90 1.29
CA GLY A 156 10.88 4.18 0.96
C GLY A 156 9.75 4.49 1.94
N GLN A 157 9.87 4.02 3.16
CA GLN A 157 8.75 3.99 4.11
C GLN A 157 8.38 5.37 4.68
N TYR A 158 9.35 6.26 4.85
CA TYR A 158 9.11 7.58 5.44
C TYR A 158 8.97 8.68 4.40
N MET A 159 9.78 8.65 3.33
CA MET A 159 9.70 9.66 2.27
C MET A 159 8.81 9.23 1.09
N GLN A 160 8.32 8.00 1.10
CA GLN A 160 7.48 7.42 0.05
C GLN A 160 8.15 7.37 -1.34
N THR A 161 9.49 7.40 -1.37
CA THR A 161 10.31 7.40 -2.58
C THR A 161 11.36 6.29 -2.46
N PRO A 162 10.98 5.01 -2.69
CA PRO A 162 11.91 3.90 -2.61
C PRO A 162 13.01 4.05 -3.65
N ALA A 163 14.24 3.75 -3.24
CA ALA A 163 15.38 3.75 -4.15
C ALA A 163 15.41 2.43 -4.94
N PRO A 164 15.90 2.45 -6.20
CA PRO A 164 16.14 1.23 -6.97
C PRO A 164 17.15 0.31 -6.29
N ASP A 165 16.95 -1.01 -6.39
CA ASP A 165 17.88 -2.03 -5.86
C ASP A 165 19.30 -1.86 -6.41
N GLU A 166 19.42 -1.35 -7.63
CA GLU A 166 20.69 -1.15 -8.34
C GLU A 166 21.41 0.17 -8.03
N GLY A 167 20.90 1.00 -7.11
CA GLY A 167 21.57 2.24 -6.67
C GLY A 167 21.32 3.48 -7.55
N GLY A 168 20.14 3.62 -8.13
CA GLY A 168 19.76 4.83 -8.88
C GLY A 168 20.43 4.95 -10.25
N GLU A 169 20.56 6.19 -10.76
CA GLU A 169 21.16 6.47 -12.09
C GLU A 169 22.62 6.02 -12.19
N ILE A 170 23.33 5.89 -11.07
CA ILE A 170 24.74 5.47 -11.02
C ILE A 170 24.80 4.05 -10.49
N LYS A 171 25.07 3.09 -11.37
CA LYS A 171 25.20 1.67 -10.99
C LYS A 171 26.59 1.41 -10.40
N LYS A 172 26.64 0.67 -9.30
CA LYS A 172 27.88 0.27 -8.62
C LYS A 172 28.84 -0.45 -9.57
N ASP A 173 28.31 -1.23 -10.50
CA ASP A 173 29.08 -2.00 -11.49
C ASP A 173 29.78 -1.12 -12.53
N TRP A 174 29.41 0.17 -12.64
CA TRP A 174 30.09 1.14 -13.50
C TRP A 174 31.42 1.63 -12.90
N PHE A 175 31.66 1.33 -11.62
CA PHE A 175 32.87 1.72 -10.90
C PHE A 175 33.64 0.48 -10.45
N PRO A 176 34.36 -0.21 -11.35
CA PRO A 176 35.16 -1.35 -10.95
C PRO A 176 36.26 -0.90 -9.98
N ILE A 177 36.40 -1.63 -8.88
CA ILE A 177 37.50 -1.40 -7.93
C ILE A 177 38.79 -1.86 -8.58
N VAL A 178 39.61 -0.90 -8.97
CA VAL A 178 40.99 -1.17 -9.49
C VAL A 178 42.04 -1.00 -8.38
N LYS A 179 43.08 -1.78 -8.42
CA LYS A 179 44.20 -1.59 -7.49
C LYS A 179 44.98 -0.34 -7.90
N LYS A 180 45.56 0.35 -6.94
CA LYS A 180 46.27 1.62 -7.15
C LYS A 180 47.34 1.55 -8.25
N HIS A 181 47.99 0.39 -8.45
CA HIS A 181 48.99 0.19 -9.50
C HIS A 181 48.42 -0.08 -10.91
N ASP A 182 47.12 -0.29 -11.01
CA ASP A 182 46.45 -0.52 -12.30
C ASP A 182 45.85 0.79 -12.86
N VAL A 183 46.06 1.92 -12.18
CA VAL A 183 45.66 3.24 -12.66
C VAL A 183 46.81 3.81 -13.48
N PRO A 184 46.58 4.19 -14.78
CA PRO A 184 47.60 4.74 -15.65
C PRO A 184 48.14 6.08 -15.19
#